data_d3ae537e50be8f24d6cc0163a8ca5845
#
_entry.id   d3ae537e50be8f24d6cc0163a8ca5845
#
_cell.length_a   1.000
_cell.length_b   1.000
_cell.length_c   1.000
_cell.angle_alpha   90.00
_cell.angle_beta   90.00
_cell.angle_gamma   90.00
#
_symmetry.space_group_name_H-M   'P 1'
#
loop_
_entity.id
_entity.type
_entity.pdbx_description
1 polymer ?
#
loop_
_entity_poly.entity_id
_entity_poly.type
_entity_poly.pdbx_seq_one_letter_code
_entity_poly.pdbx_strand_id
1 'polypeptide(L)'
;TNEVWKLSWEVNVMAHVYAARAALPQMIKNKQGHFIQIVSAAALLSQIGDAAYSTTKHAALGFAESLAITHKGDGIDVSVVCPQYIATAMLGYDEDANENIDSELMTPQQLARIVIKEIQLKKFLILPHPKVYKSMNFKSRFYDKWINKMNLLRASALKKTGTLDIKTLHKFMANSSKDRI
;
A
#
# COMPACT_ATOMS: atom_id res chain seq x y z
N THR A 1 -13.10 -15.10 -8.31
CA THR A 1 -14.03 -15.00 -9.46
C THR A 1 -13.66 -13.81 -10.33
N ASN A 2 -14.20 -13.75 -11.57
CA ASN A 2 -14.00 -12.61 -12.46
C ASN A 2 -14.59 -11.32 -11.91
N GLU A 3 -15.66 -11.41 -11.15
CA GLU A 3 -16.33 -10.27 -10.49
C GLU A 3 -15.40 -9.61 -9.47
N VAL A 4 -14.68 -10.40 -8.67
CA VAL A 4 -13.68 -9.90 -7.71
C VAL A 4 -12.56 -9.14 -8.45
N TRP A 5 -12.06 -9.69 -9.56
CA TRP A 5 -11.04 -9.04 -10.38
C TRP A 5 -11.53 -7.72 -10.98
N LYS A 6 -12.74 -7.70 -11.55
CA LYS A 6 -13.35 -6.49 -12.10
C LYS A 6 -13.53 -5.43 -11.04
N LEU A 7 -14.14 -5.77 -9.89
CA LEU A 7 -14.33 -4.84 -8.78
C LEU A 7 -13.00 -4.30 -8.25
N SER A 8 -12.01 -5.17 -8.04
CA SER A 8 -10.68 -4.75 -7.58
C SER A 8 -10.03 -3.78 -8.57
N TRP A 9 -10.19 -4.02 -9.88
CA TRP A 9 -9.66 -3.14 -10.92
C TRP A 9 -10.34 -1.78 -10.91
N GLU A 10 -11.67 -1.75 -10.88
CA GLU A 10 -12.45 -0.50 -10.84
C GLU A 10 -12.08 0.35 -9.61
N VAL A 11 -12.06 -0.27 -8.43
CA VAL A 11 -11.82 0.45 -7.18
C VAL A 11 -10.35 0.86 -7.02
N ASN A 12 -9.41 -0.04 -7.32
CA ASN A 12 -7.99 0.19 -7.00
C ASN A 12 -7.21 0.88 -8.13
N VAL A 13 -7.69 0.84 -9.38
CA VAL A 13 -6.99 1.39 -10.55
C VAL A 13 -7.82 2.48 -11.20
N MET A 14 -9.02 2.14 -11.69
CA MET A 14 -9.82 3.07 -12.48
C MET A 14 -10.27 4.30 -11.68
N ALA A 15 -10.51 4.17 -10.37
CA ALA A 15 -10.81 5.32 -9.53
C ALA A 15 -9.69 6.40 -9.58
N HIS A 16 -8.41 5.98 -9.58
CA HIS A 16 -7.28 6.90 -9.73
C HIS A 16 -7.23 7.51 -11.12
N VAL A 17 -7.51 6.72 -12.17
CA VAL A 17 -7.57 7.20 -13.57
C VAL A 17 -8.68 8.23 -13.74
N TYR A 18 -9.87 7.97 -13.20
CA TYR A 18 -11.01 8.89 -13.29
C TYR A 18 -10.72 10.20 -12.55
N ALA A 19 -10.16 10.13 -11.34
CA ALA A 19 -9.76 11.31 -10.59
C ALA A 19 -8.72 12.15 -11.33
N ALA A 20 -7.69 11.51 -11.90
CA ALA A 20 -6.68 12.21 -12.69
C ALA A 20 -7.28 12.85 -13.95
N ARG A 21 -8.11 12.12 -14.71
CA ARG A 21 -8.78 12.64 -15.90
C ARG A 21 -9.63 13.88 -15.60
N ALA A 22 -10.30 13.90 -14.45
CA ALA A 22 -11.15 15.02 -14.06
C ALA A 22 -10.35 16.25 -13.58
N ALA A 23 -9.28 16.04 -12.79
CA ALA A 23 -8.57 17.15 -12.13
C ALA A 23 -7.37 17.68 -12.93
N LEU A 24 -6.67 16.81 -13.66
CA LEU A 24 -5.41 17.12 -14.33
C LEU A 24 -5.48 18.32 -15.31
N PRO A 25 -6.53 18.47 -16.19
CA PRO A 25 -6.58 19.59 -17.11
C PRO A 25 -6.55 20.96 -16.41
N GLN A 26 -7.28 21.09 -15.31
CA GLN A 26 -7.29 22.33 -14.55
C GLN A 26 -5.98 22.57 -13.79
N MET A 27 -5.38 21.50 -13.24
CA MET A 27 -4.09 21.58 -12.57
C MET A 27 -2.97 22.01 -13.52
N ILE A 28 -2.93 21.45 -14.74
CA ILE A 28 -1.96 21.83 -15.80
C ILE A 28 -2.15 23.31 -16.18
N LYS A 29 -3.40 23.75 -16.40
CA LYS A 29 -3.69 25.15 -16.70
C LYS A 29 -3.18 26.10 -15.63
N ASN A 30 -3.30 25.71 -14.36
CA ASN A 30 -2.85 26.48 -13.21
C ASN A 30 -1.34 26.33 -12.95
N LYS A 31 -0.65 25.42 -13.64
CA LYS A 31 0.74 25.01 -13.38
C LYS A 31 0.99 24.60 -11.92
N GLN A 32 -0.03 24.06 -11.31
CA GLN A 32 -0.01 23.65 -9.89
C GLN A 32 -1.03 22.56 -9.61
N GLY A 33 -0.56 21.45 -9.04
CA GLY A 33 -1.42 20.37 -8.57
C GLY A 33 -0.64 19.34 -7.77
N HIS A 34 -1.34 18.59 -6.93
CA HIS A 34 -0.74 17.48 -6.20
C HIS A 34 -1.74 16.34 -6.08
N PHE A 35 -1.41 15.21 -6.70
CA PHE A 35 -2.15 13.96 -6.52
C PHE A 35 -1.56 13.19 -5.34
N ILE A 36 -2.40 12.82 -4.38
CA ILE A 36 -2.04 11.98 -3.25
C ILE A 36 -2.81 10.67 -3.39
N GLN A 37 -2.13 9.61 -3.79
CA GLN A 37 -2.74 8.31 -4.04
C GLN A 37 -2.47 7.36 -2.87
N ILE A 38 -3.53 6.93 -2.18
CA ILE A 38 -3.44 5.92 -1.12
C ILE A 38 -3.47 4.53 -1.76
N VAL A 39 -2.32 3.89 -1.81
CA VAL A 39 -2.17 2.61 -2.49
C VAL A 39 -2.05 1.47 -1.46
N SER A 40 -0.88 0.94 -1.21
CA SER A 40 -0.59 -0.11 -0.22
C SER A 40 0.87 -0.58 -0.33
N ALA A 41 1.43 -1.13 0.73
CA ALA A 41 2.66 -1.92 0.68
C ALA A 41 2.54 -3.13 -0.28
N ALA A 42 1.32 -3.62 -0.54
CA ALA A 42 1.06 -4.68 -1.51
C ALA A 42 1.44 -4.29 -2.95
N ALA A 43 1.52 -3.00 -3.28
CA ALA A 43 2.03 -2.51 -4.56
C ALA A 43 3.53 -2.75 -4.77
N LEU A 44 4.25 -2.98 -3.69
CA LEU A 44 5.70 -3.19 -3.69
C LEU A 44 6.08 -4.64 -3.35
N LEU A 45 5.31 -5.27 -2.45
CA LEU A 45 5.68 -6.52 -1.80
C LEU A 45 4.77 -7.71 -2.15
N SER A 46 3.60 -7.45 -2.70
CA SER A 46 2.47 -8.39 -2.86
C SER A 46 1.86 -8.85 -1.52
N GLN A 47 0.55 -9.04 -1.53
CA GLN A 47 -0.20 -9.58 -0.40
C GLN A 47 -0.31 -11.10 -0.54
N ILE A 48 0.05 -11.85 0.50
CA ILE A 48 -0.17 -13.30 0.53
C ILE A 48 -1.68 -13.58 0.49
N GLY A 49 -2.10 -14.48 -0.40
CA GLY A 49 -3.49 -14.94 -0.48
C GLY A 49 -4.43 -14.07 -1.31
N ASP A 50 -3.98 -12.89 -1.77
CA ASP A 50 -4.84 -12.01 -2.56
C ASP A 50 -4.13 -11.51 -3.83
N ALA A 51 -4.30 -12.26 -4.91
CA ALA A 51 -3.71 -11.95 -6.20
C ALA A 51 -4.36 -10.72 -6.86
N ALA A 52 -5.69 -10.59 -6.80
CA ALA A 52 -6.41 -9.47 -7.40
C ALA A 52 -6.01 -8.14 -6.74
N TYR A 53 -5.97 -8.11 -5.41
CA TYR A 53 -5.51 -6.95 -4.67
C TYR A 53 -4.06 -6.58 -5.01
N SER A 54 -3.15 -7.55 -4.93
CA SER A 54 -1.73 -7.32 -5.22
C SER A 54 -1.51 -6.79 -6.63
N THR A 55 -2.15 -7.40 -7.64
CA THR A 55 -2.02 -6.99 -9.04
C THR A 55 -2.53 -5.57 -9.24
N THR A 56 -3.71 -5.26 -8.72
CA THR A 56 -4.32 -3.93 -8.90
C THR A 56 -3.56 -2.84 -8.15
N LYS A 57 -2.97 -3.14 -6.98
CA LYS A 57 -2.12 -2.18 -6.26
C LYS A 57 -0.78 -1.92 -6.96
N HIS A 58 -0.17 -2.93 -7.61
CA HIS A 58 0.99 -2.71 -8.49
C HIS A 58 0.61 -1.84 -9.70
N ALA A 59 -0.55 -2.09 -10.31
CA ALA A 59 -1.04 -1.29 -11.43
C ALA A 59 -1.29 0.18 -11.02
N ALA A 60 -1.88 0.42 -9.84
CA ALA A 60 -2.07 1.77 -9.31
C ALA A 60 -0.74 2.51 -9.08
N LEU A 61 0.29 1.83 -8.58
CA LEU A 61 1.63 2.40 -8.45
C LEU A 61 2.21 2.77 -9.82
N GLY A 62 2.14 1.86 -10.80
CA GLY A 62 2.63 2.14 -12.17
C GLY A 62 1.90 3.30 -12.83
N PHE A 63 0.58 3.44 -12.60
CA PHE A 63 -0.18 4.61 -13.06
C PHE A 63 0.32 5.91 -12.40
N ALA A 64 0.55 5.90 -11.09
CA ALA A 64 1.07 7.05 -10.37
C ALA A 64 2.48 7.46 -10.83
N GLU A 65 3.37 6.48 -11.10
CA GLU A 65 4.70 6.72 -11.66
C GLU A 65 4.61 7.39 -13.04
N SER A 66 3.77 6.85 -13.91
CA SER A 66 3.52 7.42 -15.25
C SER A 66 3.01 8.86 -15.16
N LEU A 67 2.06 9.13 -14.27
CA LEU A 67 1.51 10.45 -14.05
C LEU A 67 2.59 11.43 -13.56
N ALA A 68 3.40 11.02 -12.58
CA ALA A 68 4.50 11.82 -12.03
C ALA A 68 5.56 12.15 -13.09
N ILE A 69 6.00 11.14 -13.86
CA ILE A 69 7.02 11.30 -14.90
C ILE A 69 6.53 12.24 -16.00
N THR A 70 5.28 12.04 -16.46
CA THR A 70 4.72 12.78 -17.58
C THR A 70 4.49 14.26 -17.25
N HIS A 71 4.00 14.56 -16.04
CA HIS A 71 3.50 15.90 -15.71
C HIS A 71 4.35 16.67 -14.71
N LYS A 72 5.57 16.19 -14.41
CA LYS A 72 6.49 16.93 -13.53
C LYS A 72 6.81 18.33 -14.06
N GLY A 73 7.00 18.45 -15.37
CA GLY A 73 7.24 19.73 -16.05
C GLY A 73 6.02 20.66 -16.10
N ASP A 74 4.83 20.13 -15.88
CA ASP A 74 3.57 20.90 -15.89
C ASP A 74 3.25 21.50 -14.48
N GLY A 75 4.14 21.32 -13.50
CA GLY A 75 3.93 21.77 -12.12
C GLY A 75 3.04 20.84 -11.30
N ILE A 76 2.95 19.56 -11.69
CA ILE A 76 2.14 18.55 -11.00
C ILE A 76 3.05 17.67 -10.14
N ASP A 77 2.77 17.64 -8.85
CA ASP A 77 3.38 16.70 -7.92
C ASP A 77 2.46 15.48 -7.75
N VAL A 78 3.08 14.33 -7.51
CA VAL A 78 2.37 13.07 -7.21
C VAL A 78 3.03 12.43 -6.00
N SER A 79 2.22 12.01 -5.03
CA SER A 79 2.66 11.22 -3.89
C SER A 79 1.87 9.92 -3.81
N VAL A 80 2.58 8.82 -3.62
CA VAL A 80 2.00 7.50 -3.43
C VAL A 80 2.26 7.04 -2.00
N VAL A 81 1.19 6.79 -1.28
CA VAL A 81 1.27 6.31 0.11
C VAL A 81 1.11 4.80 0.11
N CYS A 82 2.12 4.09 0.61
CA CYS A 82 2.15 2.63 0.67
C CYS A 82 2.18 2.13 2.12
N PRO A 83 1.05 2.23 2.85
CA PRO A 83 0.96 1.70 4.20
C PRO A 83 0.92 0.18 4.19
N GLN A 84 1.33 -0.43 5.31
CA GLN A 84 1.17 -1.86 5.55
C GLN A 84 -0.17 -2.11 6.25
N TYR A 85 -0.20 -2.25 7.56
CA TYR A 85 -1.43 -2.52 8.31
C TYR A 85 -1.94 -1.25 9.00
N ILE A 86 -3.18 -0.89 8.71
CA ILE A 86 -3.86 0.24 9.34
C ILE A 86 -5.10 -0.29 10.06
N ALA A 87 -5.29 0.10 11.32
CA ALA A 87 -6.43 -0.30 12.13
C ALA A 87 -7.71 0.32 11.57
N THR A 88 -8.39 -0.43 10.74
CA THR A 88 -9.64 -0.05 10.07
C THR A 88 -10.61 -1.24 10.06
N ALA A 89 -11.85 -1.00 9.71
CA ALA A 89 -12.87 -2.03 9.54
C ALA A 89 -12.45 -3.16 8.57
N MET A 90 -11.59 -2.86 7.59
CA MET A 90 -11.00 -3.87 6.69
C MET A 90 -10.22 -4.94 7.47
N LEU A 91 -9.52 -4.58 8.53
CA LEU A 91 -8.80 -5.49 9.41
C LEU A 91 -9.60 -5.93 10.64
N GLY A 92 -10.85 -5.48 10.77
CA GLY A 92 -11.74 -5.81 11.88
C GLY A 92 -11.52 -4.95 13.12
N TYR A 93 -11.06 -3.72 12.96
CA TYR A 93 -10.91 -2.73 14.03
C TYR A 93 -12.02 -1.67 13.95
N ASP A 94 -12.49 -1.21 15.09
CA ASP A 94 -13.43 -0.11 15.20
C ASP A 94 -12.73 1.24 14.92
N GLU A 95 -13.51 2.28 14.62
CA GLU A 95 -12.98 3.61 14.28
C GLU A 95 -12.20 4.26 15.43
N ASP A 96 -12.52 3.88 16.67
CA ASP A 96 -11.89 4.38 17.92
C ASP A 96 -10.69 3.55 18.39
N ALA A 97 -10.09 2.74 17.53
CA ALA A 97 -8.94 1.93 17.88
C ALA A 97 -7.81 2.82 18.45
N ASN A 98 -7.49 2.61 19.74
CA ASN A 98 -6.55 3.42 20.51
C ASN A 98 -5.11 3.39 19.98
N GLU A 99 -4.35 4.47 20.19
CA GLU A 99 -2.95 4.65 19.74
C GLU A 99 -1.95 3.62 20.31
N ASN A 100 -2.32 2.79 21.29
CA ASN A 100 -1.50 1.72 21.87
C ASN A 100 -1.54 0.41 21.09
N ILE A 101 -1.70 0.49 19.77
CA ILE A 101 -1.67 -0.66 18.88
C ILE A 101 -0.19 -1.00 18.57
N ASP A 102 0.08 -2.29 18.45
CA ASP A 102 1.39 -2.88 18.17
C ASP A 102 2.18 -2.11 17.07
N SER A 103 3.51 -2.08 17.20
CA SER A 103 4.43 -1.31 16.34
C SER A 103 4.31 -1.57 14.82
N GLU A 104 3.61 -2.62 14.42
CA GLU A 104 3.35 -2.95 13.01
C GLU A 104 1.93 -2.58 12.53
N LEU A 105 1.05 -2.19 13.46
CA LEU A 105 -0.30 -1.72 13.17
C LEU A 105 -0.38 -0.23 13.52
N MET A 106 -0.79 0.58 12.57
CA MET A 106 -0.87 2.03 12.72
C MET A 106 -2.34 2.46 12.70
N THR A 107 -2.69 3.49 13.47
CA THR A 107 -4.02 4.09 13.36
C THR A 107 -4.14 4.98 12.11
N PRO A 108 -5.36 5.23 11.60
CA PRO A 108 -5.58 6.18 10.52
C PRO A 108 -5.02 7.58 10.84
N GLN A 109 -5.12 8.04 12.08
CA GLN A 109 -4.62 9.32 12.55
C GLN A 109 -3.09 9.40 12.51
N GLN A 110 -2.41 8.33 12.93
CA GLN A 110 -0.94 8.23 12.83
C GLN A 110 -0.49 8.27 11.37
N LEU A 111 -1.18 7.52 10.49
CA LEU A 111 -0.92 7.56 9.06
C LEU A 111 -1.09 8.95 8.49
N ALA A 112 -2.20 9.64 8.80
CA ALA A 112 -2.49 10.98 8.30
C ALA A 112 -1.40 11.98 8.69
N ARG A 113 -0.91 11.96 9.95
CA ARG A 113 0.19 12.84 10.41
C ARG A 113 1.47 12.64 9.59
N ILE A 114 1.81 11.39 9.28
CA ILE A 114 2.98 11.07 8.45
C ILE A 114 2.76 11.57 7.03
N VAL A 115 1.60 11.28 6.43
CA VAL A 115 1.29 11.70 5.06
C VAL A 115 1.37 13.22 4.92
N ILE A 116 0.74 13.99 5.82
CA ILE A 116 0.78 15.46 5.79
C ILE A 116 2.21 15.98 5.81
N LYS A 117 3.07 15.43 6.67
CA LYS A 117 4.49 15.81 6.73
C LYS A 117 5.23 15.52 5.43
N GLU A 118 5.05 14.32 4.87
CA GLU A 118 5.81 13.85 3.71
C GLU A 118 5.35 14.52 2.40
N ILE A 119 4.06 14.85 2.25
CA ILE A 119 3.56 15.58 1.07
C ILE A 119 4.06 17.03 1.03
N GLN A 120 4.31 17.67 2.19
CA GLN A 120 4.93 19.00 2.24
C GLN A 120 6.34 18.98 1.64
N LEU A 121 7.03 17.85 1.72
CA LEU A 121 8.35 17.62 1.12
C LEU A 121 8.26 17.17 -0.35
N LYS A 122 7.05 17.08 -0.91
CA LYS A 122 6.77 16.63 -2.29
C LYS A 122 7.37 15.26 -2.61
N LYS A 123 7.46 14.37 -1.62
CA LYS A 123 7.97 13.02 -1.82
C LYS A 123 7.00 12.22 -2.67
N PHE A 124 7.54 11.53 -3.69
CA PHE A 124 6.76 10.61 -4.51
C PHE A 124 6.34 9.37 -3.71
N LEU A 125 7.29 8.63 -3.14
CA LEU A 125 7.01 7.38 -2.42
C LEU A 125 7.04 7.61 -0.91
N ILE A 126 5.87 7.46 -0.26
CA ILE A 126 5.68 7.60 1.18
C ILE A 126 5.48 6.21 1.78
N LEU A 127 6.43 5.79 2.62
CA LEU A 127 6.46 4.49 3.29
C LEU A 127 6.28 4.69 4.80
N PRO A 128 5.05 4.69 5.32
CA PRO A 128 4.79 4.94 6.73
C PRO A 128 5.41 3.90 7.66
N HIS A 129 5.52 2.66 7.19
CA HIS A 129 6.10 1.55 7.94
C HIS A 129 7.56 1.30 7.49
N PRO A 130 8.58 1.53 8.33
CA PRO A 130 10.00 1.37 7.95
C PRO A 130 10.36 -0.04 7.45
N LYS A 131 9.62 -1.06 7.89
CA LYS A 131 9.79 -2.44 7.46
C LYS A 131 9.50 -2.63 5.97
N VAL A 132 8.58 -1.85 5.40
CA VAL A 132 8.26 -1.90 3.96
C VAL A 132 9.49 -1.55 3.14
N TYR A 133 10.21 -0.49 3.51
CA TYR A 133 11.45 -0.09 2.85
C TYR A 133 12.52 -1.19 2.88
N LYS A 134 12.75 -1.79 4.06
CA LYS A 134 13.70 -2.90 4.22
C LYS A 134 13.33 -4.11 3.35
N SER A 135 12.05 -4.46 3.34
CA SER A 135 11.53 -5.59 2.55
C SER A 135 11.62 -5.33 1.05
N MET A 136 11.32 -4.12 0.59
CA MET A 136 11.45 -3.70 -0.80
C MET A 136 12.92 -3.81 -1.27
N ASN A 137 13.87 -3.31 -0.49
CA ASN A 137 15.29 -3.43 -0.80
C ASN A 137 15.77 -4.88 -0.84
N PHE A 138 15.29 -5.72 0.08
CA PHE A 138 15.60 -7.15 0.05
C PHE A 138 15.01 -7.82 -1.19
N LYS A 139 13.74 -7.55 -1.52
CA LYS A 139 13.06 -8.08 -2.70
C LYS A 139 13.81 -7.69 -3.97
N SER A 140 14.19 -6.43 -4.16
CA SER A 140 14.85 -5.95 -5.38
C SER A 140 16.24 -6.58 -5.60
N ARG A 141 16.97 -6.88 -4.52
CA ARG A 141 18.32 -7.47 -4.60
C ARG A 141 18.29 -9.01 -4.71
N PHE A 142 17.28 -9.64 -4.14
CA PHE A 142 17.24 -11.10 -3.97
C PHE A 142 15.84 -11.65 -4.27
N TYR A 143 15.36 -11.46 -5.51
CA TYR A 143 13.98 -11.72 -5.88
C TYR A 143 13.53 -13.16 -5.60
N ASP A 144 14.33 -14.16 -6.01
CA ASP A 144 14.01 -15.58 -5.79
C ASP A 144 14.01 -15.94 -4.29
N LYS A 145 14.94 -15.37 -3.51
CA LYS A 145 14.95 -15.55 -2.06
C LYS A 145 13.72 -14.90 -1.40
N TRP A 146 13.27 -13.77 -1.94
CA TRP A 146 12.02 -13.15 -1.52
C TRP A 146 10.82 -14.06 -1.76
N ILE A 147 10.68 -14.60 -2.98
CA ILE A 147 9.57 -15.51 -3.32
C ILE A 147 9.58 -16.73 -2.40
N ASN A 148 10.73 -17.37 -2.21
CA ASN A 148 10.86 -18.52 -1.32
C ASN A 148 10.48 -18.17 0.13
N LYS A 149 10.94 -17.02 0.64
CA LYS A 149 10.58 -16.53 1.98
C LYS A 149 9.07 -16.33 2.12
N MET A 150 8.43 -15.70 1.12
CA MET A 150 6.98 -15.46 1.14
C MET A 150 6.18 -16.77 1.05
N ASN A 151 6.67 -17.76 0.29
CA ASN A 151 6.06 -19.10 0.26
C ASN A 151 6.14 -19.80 1.63
N LEU A 152 7.29 -19.76 2.29
CA LEU A 152 7.44 -20.32 3.65
C LEU A 152 6.52 -19.61 4.67
N LEU A 153 6.40 -18.30 4.59
CA LEU A 153 5.48 -17.52 5.43
C LEU A 153 4.02 -17.92 5.18
N ARG A 154 3.64 -18.08 3.90
CA ARG A 154 2.31 -18.59 3.51
C ARG A 154 2.04 -19.96 4.13
N ALA A 155 2.95 -20.90 3.98
CA ALA A 155 2.81 -22.25 4.53
C ALA A 155 2.68 -22.23 6.06
N SER A 156 3.51 -21.44 6.73
CA SER A 156 3.45 -21.26 8.19
C SER A 156 2.15 -20.63 8.66
N ALA A 157 1.66 -19.60 7.95
CA ALA A 157 0.37 -18.97 8.24
C ALA A 157 -0.78 -19.98 8.15
N LEU A 158 -0.87 -20.71 7.03
CA LEU A 158 -1.89 -21.73 6.85
C LEU A 158 -1.84 -22.81 7.93
N LYS A 159 -0.64 -23.28 8.27
CA LYS A 159 -0.47 -24.30 9.33
C LYS A 159 -0.94 -23.81 10.70
N LYS A 160 -0.68 -22.52 11.04
CA LYS A 160 -1.01 -21.96 12.36
C LYS A 160 -2.46 -21.44 12.44
N THR A 161 -3.01 -20.90 11.37
CA THR A 161 -4.30 -20.19 11.40
C THR A 161 -5.41 -20.84 10.59
N GLY A 162 -5.08 -21.79 9.73
CA GLY A 162 -6.04 -22.43 8.82
C GLY A 162 -6.53 -21.55 7.67
N THR A 163 -6.12 -20.28 7.60
CA THR A 163 -6.62 -19.31 6.62
C THR A 163 -5.54 -18.32 6.18
N LEU A 164 -5.76 -17.68 5.02
CA LEU A 164 -5.00 -16.52 4.55
C LEU A 164 -5.84 -15.25 4.54
N ASP A 165 -7.00 -15.25 5.22
CA ASP A 165 -7.82 -14.05 5.37
C ASP A 165 -7.02 -12.93 6.02
N ILE A 166 -7.16 -11.70 5.50
CA ILE A 166 -6.33 -10.57 5.90
C ILE A 166 -6.51 -10.20 7.39
N LYS A 167 -7.73 -10.38 7.95
CA LYS A 167 -8.02 -10.09 9.36
C LYS A 167 -7.29 -11.02 10.32
N THR A 168 -6.92 -12.22 9.85
CA THR A 168 -6.13 -13.20 10.61
C THR A 168 -4.65 -13.10 10.27
N LEU A 169 -4.35 -12.95 8.99
CA LEU A 169 -2.98 -12.94 8.49
C LEU A 169 -2.16 -11.76 9.06
N HIS A 170 -2.75 -10.56 9.19
CA HIS A 170 -2.00 -9.41 9.75
C HIS A 170 -1.56 -9.66 11.20
N LYS A 171 -2.39 -10.28 12.04
CA LYS A 171 -2.05 -10.65 13.43
C LYS A 171 -0.93 -11.69 13.46
N PHE A 172 -1.00 -12.69 12.58
CA PHE A 172 0.08 -13.68 12.43
C PHE A 172 1.40 -13.03 12.00
N MET A 173 1.37 -12.11 11.05
CA MET A 173 2.56 -11.41 10.56
C MET A 173 3.18 -10.50 11.62
N ALA A 174 2.37 -9.78 12.40
CA ALA A 174 2.83 -8.96 13.52
C ALA A 174 3.55 -9.79 14.59
N ASN A 175 2.97 -10.91 14.98
CA ASN A 175 3.58 -11.81 15.99
C ASN A 175 4.85 -12.50 15.47
N SER A 176 4.88 -12.91 14.20
CA SER A 176 6.06 -13.55 13.59
C SER A 176 7.28 -12.63 13.49
N SER A 177 7.10 -11.34 13.64
CA SER A 177 8.18 -10.34 13.65
C SER A 177 8.81 -10.20 15.03
N LYS A 178 8.08 -10.47 16.10
CA LYS A 178 8.58 -10.41 17.49
C LYS A 178 9.49 -11.60 17.82
N ASP A 179 9.24 -12.77 17.21
CA ASP A 179 10.00 -14.00 17.44
C ASP A 179 11.38 -14.02 16.74
N ARG A 180 11.81 -12.93 16.09
CA ARG A 180 13.04 -12.86 15.28
C ARG A 180 14.02 -11.76 15.71
N ILE A 181 13.89 -11.29 16.98
CA ILE A 181 14.89 -10.41 17.61
C ILE A 181 15.85 -11.24 18.43
#